data_5d5f41c032a0c95a63f8dd9b7f4b17e8
#
_entry.id   5d5f41c032a0c95a63f8dd9b7f4b17e8
#
_cell.length_a   1.000
_cell.length_b   1.000
_cell.length_c   1.000
_cell.angle_alpha   90.00
_cell.angle_beta   90.00
_cell.angle_gamma   90.00
#
_symmetry.space_group_name_H-M   'P 1'
#
loop_
_entity.id
_entity.type
_entity.pdbx_description
1 polymer ?
#
loop_
_entity_poly.entity_id
_entity_poly.type
_entity_poly.pdbx_seq_one_letter_code
_entity_poly.pdbx_strand_id
1 'polypeptide(L)'
;MISKRWLVILGVLALLSLLLGACQSRPSVEEIVAKMKEVEASTDDAHGVLELSIHTAGMDEEMVVEVWEKRSSMTRADMLESSMPEYAGSVVVSDGEQIFVYLPEENKVMVEEIGPGEPSGPRYAIEIMEEVIQYVADTSEGRLLGEEEVAGVPTYKLEFTPKEGDEAFLPAGTTATVWVDQERWVVLQAHLIGDVVGEGWMRVRSFEVNTGLADEIFDFEIPEGVEVETAEDREPVYLTLDEARAEAEFLLVPDYVPDGATLVEVFRVRDAYVLYYDHQADASFTIVQGPAMPPDDVPLGRTSEVTVRGQAGTLITNEVSGNIFLTWDENEVTITIAGQLSEDEILRVAESLQ
;
A
#
# COMPACT_ATOMS: atom_id res chain seq x y z
N MET A 1 19.71 24.07 -67.17
CA MET A 1 18.88 25.18 -66.66
C MET A 1 17.55 24.63 -66.18
N ILE A 2 17.41 24.47 -64.86
CA ILE A 2 16.17 24.04 -64.25
C ILE A 2 15.21 25.21 -64.31
N SER A 3 14.04 24.99 -64.96
CA SER A 3 13.10 26.09 -65.17
C SER A 3 12.52 26.60 -63.87
N LYS A 4 12.27 27.89 -63.73
CA LYS A 4 11.67 28.54 -62.56
C LYS A 4 10.35 27.83 -62.08
N ARG A 5 9.66 27.16 -63.00
CA ARG A 5 8.45 26.36 -62.65
C ARG A 5 8.75 25.12 -61.80
N TRP A 6 9.88 24.47 -61.98
CA TRP A 6 10.30 23.31 -61.15
C TRP A 6 10.72 23.69 -59.74
N LEU A 7 11.31 24.86 -59.58
CA LEU A 7 11.66 25.40 -58.24
C LEU A 7 10.40 25.77 -57.42
N VAL A 8 9.36 26.29 -58.08
CA VAL A 8 8.08 26.58 -57.41
C VAL A 8 7.34 25.27 -56.99
N ILE A 9 7.36 24.25 -57.85
CA ILE A 9 6.75 22.95 -57.55
C ILE A 9 7.48 22.25 -56.41
N LEU A 10 8.82 22.30 -56.36
CA LEU A 10 9.60 21.75 -55.24
C LEU A 10 9.38 22.55 -53.94
N GLY A 11 9.23 23.86 -54.03
CA GLY A 11 8.91 24.71 -52.87
C GLY A 11 7.51 24.41 -52.30
N VAL A 12 6.52 24.18 -53.14
CA VAL A 12 5.14 23.82 -52.74
C VAL A 12 5.08 22.42 -52.19
N LEU A 13 5.82 21.45 -52.74
CA LEU A 13 5.94 20.09 -52.20
C LEU A 13 6.65 20.08 -50.86
N ALA A 14 7.70 20.89 -50.67
CA ALA A 14 8.38 21.02 -49.37
C ALA A 14 7.47 21.70 -48.31
N LEU A 15 6.63 22.69 -48.71
CA LEU A 15 5.65 23.30 -47.83
C LEU A 15 4.49 22.34 -47.49
N LEU A 16 4.04 21.55 -48.46
CA LEU A 16 3.01 20.50 -48.20
C LEU A 16 3.53 19.39 -47.29
N SER A 17 4.80 18.98 -47.39
CA SER A 17 5.40 17.99 -46.51
C SER A 17 5.57 18.49 -45.06
N LEU A 18 5.78 19.81 -44.88
CA LEU A 18 5.79 20.45 -43.55
C LEU A 18 4.38 20.58 -42.94
N LEU A 19 3.33 20.67 -43.78
CA LEU A 19 1.95 20.72 -43.31
C LEU A 19 1.36 19.33 -43.01
N LEU A 20 1.91 18.28 -43.62
CA LEU A 20 1.52 16.87 -43.30
C LEU A 20 2.17 16.31 -42.05
N GLY A 21 3.27 16.92 -41.55
CA GLY A 21 3.91 16.57 -40.29
C GLY A 21 3.27 17.21 -39.05
N ALA A 22 2.29 18.11 -39.22
CA ALA A 22 1.73 18.90 -38.11
C ALA A 22 0.37 18.40 -37.58
N CYS A 23 -0.09 17.24 -38.02
CA CYS A 23 -1.32 16.60 -37.50
C CYS A 23 -1.00 15.21 -36.93
N GLN A 24 -0.04 15.10 -36.03
CA GLN A 24 -0.14 14.02 -35.04
C GLN A 24 -1.23 14.48 -34.06
N SER A 25 -2.43 13.91 -34.21
CA SER A 25 -3.46 14.06 -33.21
C SER A 25 -2.87 13.60 -31.86
N ARG A 26 -2.97 14.44 -30.83
CA ARG A 26 -2.60 14.02 -29.47
C ARG A 26 -3.33 12.71 -29.17
N PRO A 27 -2.65 11.73 -28.57
CA PRO A 27 -3.32 10.49 -28.20
C PRO A 27 -4.43 10.76 -27.19
N SER A 28 -5.50 9.99 -27.26
CA SER A 28 -6.53 10.00 -26.22
C SER A 28 -6.02 9.33 -24.94
N VAL A 29 -6.72 9.52 -23.82
CA VAL A 29 -6.40 8.83 -22.55
C VAL A 29 -6.45 7.32 -22.74
N GLU A 30 -7.45 6.83 -23.46
CA GLU A 30 -7.66 5.41 -23.75
C GLU A 30 -6.51 4.84 -24.60
N GLU A 31 -5.99 5.61 -25.57
CA GLU A 31 -4.84 5.20 -26.37
C GLU A 31 -3.55 5.15 -25.52
N ILE A 32 -3.34 6.10 -24.61
CA ILE A 32 -2.19 6.09 -23.67
C ILE A 32 -2.29 4.87 -22.75
N VAL A 33 -3.42 4.66 -22.09
CA VAL A 33 -3.68 3.52 -21.22
C VAL A 33 -3.49 2.19 -21.95
N ALA A 34 -3.97 2.07 -23.18
CA ALA A 34 -3.79 0.86 -23.99
C ALA A 34 -2.29 0.59 -24.28
N LYS A 35 -1.50 1.63 -24.51
CA LYS A 35 -0.06 1.52 -24.71
C LYS A 35 0.69 1.12 -23.42
N MET A 36 0.30 1.67 -22.29
CA MET A 36 0.85 1.28 -20.99
C MET A 36 0.64 -0.21 -20.74
N LYS A 37 -0.58 -0.72 -20.97
CA LYS A 37 -0.90 -2.16 -20.86
C LYS A 37 -0.12 -3.04 -21.84
N GLU A 38 0.09 -2.59 -23.09
CA GLU A 38 0.89 -3.31 -24.06
C GLU A 38 2.34 -3.48 -23.60
N VAL A 39 2.95 -2.41 -23.04
CA VAL A 39 4.31 -2.44 -22.51
C VAL A 39 4.41 -3.34 -21.29
N GLU A 40 3.50 -3.16 -20.33
CA GLU A 40 3.44 -3.99 -19.13
C GLU A 40 3.31 -5.48 -19.49
N ALA A 41 2.37 -5.85 -20.38
CA ALA A 41 2.19 -7.23 -20.83
C ALA A 41 3.44 -7.83 -21.53
N SER A 42 4.33 -7.01 -22.07
CA SER A 42 5.59 -7.39 -22.73
C SER A 42 6.82 -7.25 -21.83
N THR A 43 6.66 -6.83 -20.59
CA THR A 43 7.75 -6.68 -19.63
C THR A 43 7.99 -8.01 -18.93
N ASP A 44 9.17 -8.60 -19.08
CA ASP A 44 9.58 -9.84 -18.41
C ASP A 44 10.31 -9.57 -17.11
N ASP A 45 11.06 -8.48 -17.03
CA ASP A 45 11.71 -8.00 -15.81
C ASP A 45 11.75 -6.47 -15.76
N ALA A 46 11.82 -5.93 -14.54
CA ALA A 46 11.98 -4.50 -14.28
C ALA A 46 12.91 -4.27 -13.08
N HIS A 47 13.63 -3.15 -13.13
CA HIS A 47 14.45 -2.65 -12.05
C HIS A 47 14.27 -1.14 -11.95
N GLY A 48 14.12 -0.61 -10.74
CA GLY A 48 13.94 0.82 -10.56
C GLY A 48 14.15 1.28 -9.13
N VAL A 49 14.30 2.59 -8.98
CA VAL A 49 14.34 3.28 -7.70
C VAL A 49 13.15 4.23 -7.63
N LEU A 50 12.32 4.04 -6.63
CA LEU A 50 11.11 4.79 -6.37
C LEU A 50 11.27 5.66 -5.13
N GLU A 51 10.78 6.89 -5.22
CA GLU A 51 10.61 7.82 -4.10
C GLU A 51 9.11 7.95 -3.84
N LEU A 52 8.70 7.68 -2.63
CA LEU A 52 7.33 7.73 -2.17
C LEU A 52 7.20 8.73 -1.04
N SER A 53 6.14 9.51 -1.02
CA SER A 53 5.78 10.34 0.14
C SER A 53 4.27 10.34 0.35
N ILE A 54 3.86 10.25 1.61
CA ILE A 54 2.45 10.19 2.02
C ILE A 54 2.26 11.17 3.17
N HIS A 55 1.37 12.13 2.98
CA HIS A 55 1.02 13.15 3.97
C HIS A 55 -0.49 13.10 4.23
N THR A 56 -0.87 12.61 5.39
CA THR A 56 -2.26 12.56 5.86
C THR A 56 -2.37 13.23 7.23
N ALA A 57 -3.57 13.29 7.79
CA ALA A 57 -3.78 13.85 9.13
C ALA A 57 -3.06 13.07 10.27
N GLY A 58 -2.64 11.82 10.01
CA GLY A 58 -2.00 10.95 11.00
C GLY A 58 -0.69 10.32 10.55
N MET A 59 -0.25 10.59 9.31
CA MET A 59 0.93 9.98 8.73
C MET A 59 1.68 11.02 7.88
N ASP A 60 2.97 11.14 8.08
CA ASP A 60 3.89 12.02 7.34
C ASP A 60 5.17 11.22 7.04
N GLU A 61 5.13 10.47 5.92
CA GLU A 61 6.13 9.47 5.61
C GLU A 61 6.80 9.70 4.26
N GLU A 62 8.12 9.57 4.25
CA GLU A 62 8.94 9.59 3.05
C GLU A 62 9.81 8.34 2.99
N MET A 63 9.90 7.73 1.81
CA MET A 63 10.71 6.53 1.61
C MET A 63 11.31 6.48 0.21
N VAL A 64 12.46 5.81 0.12
CA VAL A 64 13.13 5.48 -1.14
C VAL A 64 13.36 3.99 -1.17
N VAL A 65 12.83 3.34 -2.19
CA VAL A 65 12.86 1.89 -2.36
C VAL A 65 13.50 1.55 -3.70
N GLU A 66 14.46 0.64 -3.69
CA GLU A 66 14.97 0.02 -4.91
C GLU A 66 14.27 -1.32 -5.12
N VAL A 67 13.69 -1.52 -6.31
CA VAL A 67 12.82 -2.66 -6.61
C VAL A 67 13.33 -3.40 -7.85
N TRP A 68 13.40 -4.72 -7.75
CA TRP A 68 13.63 -5.66 -8.84
C TRP A 68 12.44 -6.60 -8.92
N GLU A 69 11.91 -6.77 -10.10
CA GLU A 69 10.83 -7.72 -10.36
C GLU A 69 11.12 -8.55 -11.59
N LYS A 70 10.70 -9.81 -11.55
CA LYS A 70 10.77 -10.72 -12.66
C LYS A 70 9.48 -11.52 -12.74
N ARG A 71 8.95 -11.69 -13.97
CA ARG A 71 7.78 -12.56 -14.17
C ARG A 71 8.08 -13.93 -13.57
N SER A 72 7.06 -14.62 -13.11
CA SER A 72 7.12 -15.80 -12.23
C SER A 72 7.22 -15.48 -10.74
N SER A 73 6.83 -14.27 -10.36
CA SER A 73 6.62 -13.90 -8.96
C SER A 73 7.90 -13.73 -8.13
N MET A 74 9.00 -13.45 -8.80
CA MET A 74 10.26 -13.08 -8.13
C MET A 74 10.30 -11.57 -7.94
N THR A 75 10.47 -11.14 -6.71
CA THR A 75 10.50 -9.71 -6.35
C THR A 75 11.55 -9.47 -5.29
N ARG A 76 12.25 -8.34 -5.38
CA ARG A 76 13.10 -7.82 -4.33
C ARG A 76 12.85 -6.33 -4.16
N ALA A 77 12.72 -5.89 -2.92
CA ALA A 77 12.60 -4.48 -2.55
C ALA A 77 13.56 -4.19 -1.38
N ASP A 78 14.50 -3.29 -1.63
CA ASP A 78 15.46 -2.82 -0.62
C ASP A 78 15.08 -1.40 -0.22
N MET A 79 14.74 -1.17 1.05
CA MET A 79 14.44 0.14 1.62
C MET A 79 15.73 0.93 1.80
N LEU A 80 16.00 1.86 0.88
CA LEU A 80 17.23 2.66 0.90
C LEU A 80 17.15 3.81 1.92
N GLU A 81 16.00 4.46 2.01
CA GLU A 81 15.72 5.57 2.92
C GLU A 81 14.29 5.44 3.44
N SER A 82 14.06 5.70 4.72
CA SER A 82 12.74 5.73 5.35
C SER A 82 12.70 6.78 6.45
N SER A 83 11.62 7.55 6.52
CA SER A 83 11.32 8.43 7.66
C SER A 83 10.91 7.64 8.90
N MET A 84 10.44 6.39 8.72
CA MET A 84 10.17 5.43 9.79
C MET A 84 11.45 4.63 10.10
N PRO A 85 12.11 4.84 11.27
CA PRO A 85 13.38 4.20 11.59
C PRO A 85 13.31 2.67 11.56
N GLU A 86 12.18 2.09 11.95
CA GLU A 86 11.95 0.64 12.00
C GLU A 86 12.03 -0.05 10.63
N TYR A 87 11.78 0.67 9.54
CA TYR A 87 11.89 0.14 8.18
C TYR A 87 13.19 0.50 7.48
N ALA A 88 14.07 1.29 8.13
CA ALA A 88 15.34 1.67 7.52
C ALA A 88 16.23 0.47 7.25
N GLY A 89 16.60 0.27 5.97
CA GLY A 89 17.41 -0.87 5.53
C GLY A 89 16.68 -2.21 5.51
N SER A 90 15.34 -2.22 5.62
CA SER A 90 14.55 -3.43 5.47
C SER A 90 14.66 -3.96 4.03
N VAL A 91 14.52 -5.28 3.91
CA VAL A 91 14.59 -5.98 2.63
C VAL A 91 13.43 -6.95 2.54
N VAL A 92 12.70 -6.92 1.44
CA VAL A 92 11.66 -7.89 1.12
C VAL A 92 12.08 -8.65 -0.13
N VAL A 93 12.11 -9.96 -0.06
CA VAL A 93 12.46 -10.82 -1.19
C VAL A 93 11.43 -11.91 -1.36
N SER A 94 10.97 -12.12 -2.58
CA SER A 94 10.24 -13.32 -2.98
C SER A 94 11.06 -14.05 -4.06
N ASP A 95 11.37 -15.31 -3.82
CA ASP A 95 12.03 -16.17 -4.81
C ASP A 95 11.03 -16.97 -5.68
N GLY A 96 9.72 -16.75 -5.43
CA GLY A 96 8.61 -17.46 -6.08
C GLY A 96 8.11 -18.70 -5.32
N GLU A 97 8.81 -19.12 -4.27
CA GLU A 97 8.43 -20.21 -3.37
C GLU A 97 8.20 -19.69 -1.93
N GLN A 98 9.01 -18.72 -1.51
CA GLN A 98 8.96 -18.10 -0.17
C GLN A 98 9.09 -16.59 -0.27
N ILE A 99 8.57 -15.92 0.77
CA ILE A 99 8.77 -14.49 0.99
C ILE A 99 9.60 -14.33 2.25
N PHE A 100 10.64 -13.51 2.15
CA PHE A 100 11.51 -13.11 3.24
C PHE A 100 11.30 -11.61 3.50
N VAL A 101 10.98 -11.24 4.74
CA VAL A 101 10.92 -9.84 5.19
C VAL A 101 11.95 -9.66 6.27
N TYR A 102 13.04 -8.98 5.95
CA TYR A 102 14.11 -8.67 6.90
C TYR A 102 13.93 -7.28 7.48
N LEU A 103 13.85 -7.20 8.79
CA LEU A 103 13.73 -5.98 9.59
C LEU A 103 15.01 -5.84 10.44
N PRO A 104 16.02 -5.08 9.97
CA PRO A 104 17.32 -5.00 10.64
C PRO A 104 17.25 -4.36 12.03
N GLU A 105 16.39 -3.37 12.25
CA GLU A 105 16.22 -2.71 13.55
C GLU A 105 15.63 -3.65 14.62
N GLU A 106 14.80 -4.61 14.20
CA GLU A 106 14.27 -5.66 15.06
C GLU A 106 15.19 -6.89 15.15
N ASN A 107 16.23 -6.95 14.33
CA ASN A 107 17.08 -8.13 14.14
C ASN A 107 16.25 -9.39 13.82
N LYS A 108 15.28 -9.27 12.93
CA LYS A 108 14.27 -10.29 12.61
C LYS A 108 14.15 -10.55 11.11
N VAL A 109 13.90 -11.80 10.74
CA VAL A 109 13.45 -12.21 9.41
C VAL A 109 12.11 -12.94 9.57
N MET A 110 11.08 -12.47 8.90
CA MET A 110 9.83 -13.20 8.72
C MET A 110 9.92 -14.02 7.45
N VAL A 111 9.51 -15.28 7.51
CA VAL A 111 9.50 -16.21 6.38
C VAL A 111 8.07 -16.72 6.17
N GLU A 112 7.58 -16.64 4.96
CA GLU A 112 6.28 -17.12 4.56
C GLU A 112 6.37 -18.01 3.33
N GLU A 113 5.77 -19.20 3.36
CA GLU A 113 5.68 -20.07 2.20
C GLU A 113 4.51 -19.62 1.31
N ILE A 114 4.75 -19.57 0.00
CA ILE A 114 3.73 -19.22 -0.98
C ILE A 114 2.92 -20.47 -1.32
N GLY A 115 1.64 -20.48 -0.95
CA GLY A 115 0.73 -21.57 -1.25
C GLY A 115 0.42 -21.71 -2.74
N PRO A 116 0.06 -22.92 -3.22
CA PRO A 116 -0.31 -23.12 -4.62
C PRO A 116 -1.52 -22.26 -5.02
N GLY A 117 -1.29 -21.29 -5.92
CA GLY A 117 -2.32 -20.38 -6.43
C GLY A 117 -2.52 -19.11 -5.58
N GLU A 118 -1.71 -18.91 -4.57
CA GLU A 118 -1.62 -17.64 -3.86
C GLU A 118 -0.76 -16.64 -4.64
N PRO A 119 -1.04 -15.35 -4.57
CA PRO A 119 -0.16 -14.36 -5.14
C PRO A 119 1.18 -14.40 -4.41
N SER A 120 2.24 -14.60 -5.15
CA SER A 120 3.58 -14.74 -4.62
C SER A 120 4.16 -13.38 -4.25
N GLY A 121 4.05 -13.03 -2.99
CA GLY A 121 4.72 -11.88 -2.40
C GLY A 121 4.09 -10.53 -2.71
N PRO A 122 4.71 -9.47 -2.19
CA PRO A 122 4.28 -8.13 -2.51
C PRO A 122 4.45 -7.89 -4.02
N ARG A 123 3.33 -7.69 -4.71
CA ARG A 123 3.27 -7.32 -6.12
C ARG A 123 3.58 -5.84 -6.23
N TYR A 124 4.85 -5.46 -6.45
CA TYR A 124 5.24 -4.08 -6.26
C TYR A 124 5.10 -3.18 -7.49
N ALA A 125 5.54 -3.55 -8.65
CA ALA A 125 5.55 -2.59 -9.73
C ALA A 125 4.83 -3.08 -10.99
N ILE A 126 5.11 -4.28 -11.49
CA ILE A 126 4.56 -4.73 -12.77
C ILE A 126 3.08 -5.15 -12.61
N GLU A 127 2.78 -6.07 -11.68
CA GLU A 127 1.42 -6.63 -11.55
C GLU A 127 0.42 -5.68 -10.89
N ILE A 128 0.83 -4.93 -9.84
CA ILE A 128 -0.03 -3.92 -9.23
C ILE A 128 -0.32 -2.80 -10.22
N MET A 129 0.66 -2.38 -11.01
CA MET A 129 0.47 -1.29 -11.95
C MET A 129 -0.57 -1.63 -13.01
N GLU A 130 -0.62 -2.88 -13.49
CA GLU A 130 -1.67 -3.33 -14.42
C GLU A 130 -3.05 -3.23 -13.79
N GLU A 131 -3.22 -3.80 -12.59
CA GLU A 131 -4.51 -3.78 -11.88
C GLU A 131 -4.94 -2.35 -11.56
N VAL A 132 -4.03 -1.51 -11.07
CA VAL A 132 -4.30 -0.09 -10.76
C VAL A 132 -4.64 0.68 -12.04
N ILE A 133 -3.87 0.53 -13.12
CA ILE A 133 -4.14 1.21 -14.39
C ILE A 133 -5.50 0.78 -14.93
N GLN A 134 -5.80 -0.54 -14.91
CA GLN A 134 -7.09 -1.05 -15.37
C GLN A 134 -8.22 -0.50 -14.51
N TYR A 135 -8.09 -0.61 -13.19
CA TYR A 135 -9.13 -0.21 -12.26
C TYR A 135 -9.39 1.30 -12.32
N VAL A 136 -8.33 2.11 -12.31
CA VAL A 136 -8.46 3.58 -12.44
C VAL A 136 -9.09 3.96 -13.78
N ALA A 137 -8.71 3.30 -14.87
CA ALA A 137 -9.29 3.57 -16.18
C ALA A 137 -10.79 3.20 -16.25
N ASP A 138 -11.21 2.13 -15.56
CA ASP A 138 -12.60 1.65 -15.57
C ASP A 138 -13.51 2.47 -14.63
N THR A 139 -13.00 2.85 -13.45
CA THR A 139 -13.77 3.51 -12.37
C THR A 139 -13.63 5.03 -12.33
N SER A 140 -12.73 5.62 -13.15
CA SER A 140 -12.46 7.06 -13.16
C SER A 140 -12.70 7.71 -14.50
N GLU A 141 -12.98 9.02 -14.47
CA GLU A 141 -12.95 9.86 -15.66
C GLU A 141 -11.52 10.37 -15.87
N GLY A 142 -10.91 9.97 -17.01
CA GLY A 142 -9.57 10.35 -17.38
C GLY A 142 -9.55 11.58 -18.29
N ARG A 143 -8.61 12.51 -18.05
CA ARG A 143 -8.42 13.70 -18.88
C ARG A 143 -6.94 13.93 -19.19
N LEU A 144 -6.59 14.07 -20.47
CA LEU A 144 -5.27 14.51 -20.88
C LEU A 144 -5.13 16.03 -20.64
N LEU A 145 -4.31 16.42 -19.67
CA LEU A 145 -4.05 17.82 -19.34
C LEU A 145 -3.06 18.46 -20.32
N GLY A 146 -2.17 17.66 -20.91
CA GLY A 146 -1.15 18.12 -21.85
C GLY A 146 0.12 17.30 -21.79
N GLU A 147 1.22 17.96 -22.12
CA GLU A 147 2.57 17.38 -22.09
C GLU A 147 3.42 18.18 -21.11
N GLU A 148 4.26 17.50 -20.34
CA GLU A 148 5.16 18.10 -19.35
C GLU A 148 6.47 17.32 -19.33
N GLU A 149 7.57 17.95 -18.96
CA GLU A 149 8.86 17.27 -18.82
C GLU A 149 9.08 16.89 -17.35
N VAL A 150 9.35 15.61 -17.08
CA VAL A 150 9.69 15.08 -15.77
C VAL A 150 11.12 14.55 -15.82
N ALA A 151 12.01 15.14 -15.03
CA ALA A 151 13.44 14.79 -14.99
C ALA A 151 14.12 14.76 -16.37
N GLY A 152 13.73 15.65 -17.29
CA GLY A 152 14.28 15.74 -18.64
C GLY A 152 13.63 14.77 -19.65
N VAL A 153 12.58 14.07 -19.25
CA VAL A 153 11.85 13.12 -20.11
C VAL A 153 10.48 13.70 -20.48
N PRO A 154 10.14 13.79 -21.78
CA PRO A 154 8.80 14.21 -22.21
C PRO A 154 7.72 13.23 -21.75
N THR A 155 6.67 13.75 -21.11
CA THR A 155 5.57 12.93 -20.59
C THR A 155 4.21 13.46 -21.05
N TYR A 156 3.22 12.55 -21.08
CA TYR A 156 1.80 12.90 -21.06
C TYR A 156 1.35 13.08 -19.62
N LYS A 157 0.70 14.21 -19.33
CA LYS A 157 0.10 14.47 -18.03
C LYS A 157 -1.38 14.15 -18.08
N LEU A 158 -1.79 13.13 -17.31
CA LEU A 158 -3.15 12.67 -17.20
C LEU A 158 -3.71 12.99 -15.82
N GLU A 159 -5.00 13.29 -15.76
CA GLU A 159 -5.74 13.46 -14.51
C GLU A 159 -6.91 12.49 -14.50
N PHE A 160 -7.12 11.86 -13.36
CA PHE A 160 -8.21 10.92 -13.10
C PHE A 160 -9.01 11.38 -11.88
N THR A 161 -10.33 11.36 -12.00
CA THR A 161 -11.27 11.62 -10.90
C THR A 161 -12.28 10.48 -10.85
N PRO A 162 -12.73 10.03 -9.65
CA PRO A 162 -13.65 8.92 -9.55
C PRO A 162 -14.98 9.23 -10.23
N LYS A 163 -15.57 8.23 -10.87
CA LYS A 163 -16.97 8.31 -11.37
C LYS A 163 -17.93 8.23 -10.19
N GLU A 164 -19.08 8.87 -10.30
CA GLU A 164 -20.12 8.80 -9.28
C GLU A 164 -20.59 7.34 -9.08
N GLY A 165 -20.47 6.84 -7.85
CA GLY A 165 -20.81 5.45 -7.48
C GLY A 165 -19.68 4.43 -7.61
N ASP A 166 -18.49 4.85 -8.07
CA ASP A 166 -17.29 4.00 -8.21
C ASP A 166 -16.11 4.53 -7.36
N GLU A 167 -16.41 4.95 -6.11
CA GLU A 167 -15.44 5.59 -5.22
C GLU A 167 -14.62 4.59 -4.36
N ALA A 168 -14.64 3.30 -4.68
CA ALA A 168 -14.01 2.28 -3.85
C ALA A 168 -12.47 2.38 -3.81
N PHE A 169 -11.82 2.82 -4.88
CA PHE A 169 -10.37 2.97 -4.97
C PHE A 169 -9.93 4.44 -4.82
N LEU A 170 -10.59 5.33 -5.53
CA LEU A 170 -10.42 6.78 -5.39
C LEU A 170 -11.68 7.33 -4.72
N PRO A 171 -11.64 7.67 -3.41
CA PRO A 171 -12.79 8.26 -2.74
C PRO A 171 -13.27 9.56 -3.41
N ALA A 172 -14.53 9.89 -3.23
CA ALA A 172 -15.09 11.15 -3.74
C ALA A 172 -14.23 12.35 -3.30
N GLY A 173 -13.99 13.28 -4.23
CA GLY A 173 -13.13 14.43 -3.99
C GLY A 173 -11.62 14.16 -4.12
N THR A 174 -11.23 12.94 -4.48
CA THR A 174 -9.83 12.59 -4.79
C THR A 174 -9.50 12.88 -6.25
N THR A 175 -8.27 13.33 -6.48
CA THR A 175 -7.70 13.49 -7.83
C THR A 175 -6.38 12.76 -7.90
N ALA A 176 -6.20 11.91 -8.91
CA ALA A 176 -4.93 11.29 -9.24
C ALA A 176 -4.37 11.92 -10.52
N THR A 177 -3.15 12.42 -10.45
CA THR A 177 -2.43 12.95 -11.62
C THR A 177 -1.23 12.06 -11.90
N VAL A 178 -1.08 11.59 -13.14
CA VAL A 178 0.04 10.73 -13.54
C VAL A 178 0.79 11.33 -14.73
N TRP A 179 2.11 11.11 -14.77
CA TRP A 179 2.99 11.52 -15.86
C TRP A 179 3.55 10.27 -16.52
N VAL A 180 3.14 10.05 -17.76
CA VAL A 180 3.48 8.85 -18.55
C VAL A 180 4.55 9.22 -19.58
N ASP A 181 5.66 8.50 -19.57
CA ASP A 181 6.74 8.63 -20.58
C ASP A 181 6.20 8.42 -22.00
N GLN A 182 6.48 9.36 -22.90
CA GLN A 182 5.94 9.33 -24.28
C GLN A 182 6.59 8.25 -25.16
N GLU A 183 7.74 7.72 -24.78
CA GLU A 183 8.46 6.70 -25.56
C GLU A 183 8.30 5.30 -24.93
N ARG A 184 8.44 5.21 -23.61
CA ARG A 184 8.43 3.94 -22.86
C ARG A 184 7.05 3.55 -22.34
N TRP A 185 6.09 4.50 -22.29
CA TRP A 185 4.71 4.28 -21.82
C TRP A 185 4.62 3.79 -20.37
N VAL A 186 5.59 4.17 -19.54
CA VAL A 186 5.62 3.89 -18.10
C VAL A 186 5.33 5.15 -17.30
N VAL A 187 4.78 4.98 -16.10
CA VAL A 187 4.55 6.10 -15.18
C VAL A 187 5.87 6.52 -14.55
N LEU A 188 6.25 7.77 -14.73
CA LEU A 188 7.44 8.35 -14.10
C LEU A 188 7.12 9.12 -12.82
N GLN A 189 5.89 9.57 -12.67
CA GLN A 189 5.44 10.30 -11.50
C GLN A 189 3.93 10.13 -11.33
N ALA A 190 3.49 9.99 -10.08
CA ALA A 190 2.08 10.03 -9.70
C ALA A 190 1.88 10.97 -8.53
N HIS A 191 0.76 11.67 -8.50
CA HIS A 191 0.33 12.54 -7.42
C HIS A 191 -1.13 12.25 -7.10
N LEU A 192 -1.39 11.90 -5.87
CA LEU A 192 -2.73 11.68 -5.33
C LEU A 192 -3.05 12.78 -4.33
N ILE A 193 -4.23 13.39 -4.44
CA ILE A 193 -4.69 14.40 -3.48
C ILE A 193 -6.19 14.28 -3.26
N GLY A 194 -6.61 14.34 -1.99
CA GLY A 194 -8.02 14.32 -1.61
C GLY A 194 -8.25 14.52 -0.13
N ASP A 195 -9.44 14.95 0.24
CA ASP A 195 -9.77 15.28 1.64
C ASP A 195 -9.66 14.05 2.58
N VAL A 196 -9.91 12.85 2.06
CA VAL A 196 -9.86 11.60 2.85
C VAL A 196 -8.49 10.94 2.77
N VAL A 197 -7.86 10.95 1.58
CA VAL A 197 -6.59 10.26 1.33
C VAL A 197 -5.37 11.10 1.67
N GLY A 198 -5.54 12.40 1.91
CA GLY A 198 -4.42 13.34 2.08
C GLY A 198 -3.70 13.63 0.77
N GLU A 199 -2.37 13.73 0.82
CA GLU A 199 -1.51 13.96 -0.34
C GLU A 199 -0.45 12.85 -0.43
N GLY A 200 -0.31 12.26 -1.60
CA GLY A 200 0.69 11.22 -1.88
C GLY A 200 1.44 11.49 -3.18
N TRP A 201 2.75 11.25 -3.17
CA TRP A 201 3.61 11.31 -4.34
C TRP A 201 4.36 10.01 -4.54
N MET A 202 4.48 9.63 -5.80
CA MET A 202 5.42 8.62 -6.28
C MET A 202 6.27 9.26 -7.37
N ARG A 203 7.59 9.10 -7.30
CA ARG A 203 8.55 9.54 -8.31
C ARG A 203 9.51 8.42 -8.64
N VAL A 204 9.71 8.19 -9.92
CA VAL A 204 10.70 7.22 -10.41
C VAL A 204 12.03 7.95 -10.58
N ARG A 205 13.05 7.58 -9.78
CA ARG A 205 14.43 8.10 -9.92
C ARG A 205 15.19 7.43 -11.06
N SER A 206 14.97 6.11 -11.23
CA SER A 206 15.52 5.31 -12.33
C SER A 206 14.57 4.16 -12.65
N PHE A 207 14.52 3.74 -13.92
CA PHE A 207 13.70 2.62 -14.34
C PHE A 207 14.26 1.98 -15.61
N GLU A 208 14.41 0.66 -15.57
CA GLU A 208 14.84 -0.18 -16.68
C GLU A 208 13.94 -1.40 -16.78
N VAL A 209 13.67 -1.86 -17.99
CA VAL A 209 12.84 -3.06 -18.25
C VAL A 209 13.56 -4.00 -19.20
N ASN A 210 13.27 -5.29 -19.09
CA ASN A 210 13.77 -6.35 -19.98
C ASN A 210 15.31 -6.36 -20.08
N THR A 211 15.98 -6.15 -18.94
CA THR A 211 17.45 -6.15 -18.83
C THR A 211 18.03 -7.55 -18.68
N GLY A 212 17.18 -8.54 -18.43
CA GLY A 212 17.57 -9.92 -18.18
C GLY A 212 18.14 -10.10 -16.77
N LEU A 213 17.36 -9.74 -15.76
CA LEU A 213 17.76 -9.88 -14.36
C LEU A 213 18.14 -11.34 -14.04
N ALA A 214 19.27 -11.53 -13.36
CA ALA A 214 19.72 -12.82 -12.91
C ALA A 214 18.87 -13.32 -11.73
N ASP A 215 18.61 -14.63 -11.65
CA ASP A 215 17.77 -15.21 -10.57
C ASP A 215 18.41 -15.02 -9.19
N GLU A 216 19.75 -14.97 -9.14
CA GLU A 216 20.51 -14.77 -7.90
C GLU A 216 20.24 -13.44 -7.19
N ILE A 217 19.60 -12.47 -7.86
CA ILE A 217 19.15 -11.21 -7.22
C ILE A 217 18.04 -11.49 -6.19
N PHE A 218 17.26 -12.54 -6.44
CA PHE A 218 16.14 -12.94 -5.60
C PHE A 218 16.49 -14.00 -4.55
N ASP A 219 17.77 -14.41 -4.48
CA ASP A 219 18.26 -15.25 -3.39
C ASP A 219 18.42 -14.39 -2.12
N PHE A 220 17.86 -14.85 -1.01
CA PHE A 220 18.02 -14.20 0.28
C PHE A 220 18.74 -15.11 1.26
N GLU A 221 19.93 -14.70 1.71
CA GLU A 221 20.66 -15.37 2.76
C GLU A 221 20.32 -14.75 4.12
N ILE A 222 19.68 -15.52 5.01
CA ILE A 222 19.34 -15.06 6.36
C ILE A 222 20.63 -14.73 7.12
N PRO A 223 20.79 -13.49 7.63
CA PRO A 223 21.98 -13.10 8.35
C PRO A 223 22.21 -13.93 9.62
N GLU A 224 23.47 -14.14 10.02
CA GLU A 224 23.80 -14.95 11.19
C GLU A 224 23.35 -14.24 12.49
N GLY A 225 22.62 -14.94 13.34
CA GLY A 225 22.16 -14.44 14.65
C GLY A 225 20.88 -13.61 14.60
N VAL A 226 20.19 -13.61 13.45
CA VAL A 226 18.87 -12.99 13.31
C VAL A 226 17.80 -13.94 13.81
N GLU A 227 16.78 -13.41 14.46
CA GLU A 227 15.57 -14.15 14.82
C GLU A 227 14.77 -14.49 13.56
N VAL A 228 14.39 -15.74 13.40
CA VAL A 228 13.56 -16.20 12.28
C VAL A 228 12.16 -16.49 12.80
N GLU A 229 11.17 -15.80 12.23
CA GLU A 229 9.75 -16.00 12.50
C GLU A 229 9.05 -16.58 11.26
N THR A 230 8.38 -17.71 11.43
CA THR A 230 7.64 -18.37 10.37
C THR A 230 6.13 -18.11 10.47
N ALA A 231 5.35 -18.54 9.48
CA ALA A 231 3.89 -18.49 9.55
C ALA A 231 3.34 -19.30 10.75
N GLU A 232 3.99 -20.43 11.08
CA GLU A 232 3.59 -21.26 12.22
C GLU A 232 3.72 -20.52 13.56
N ASP A 233 4.74 -19.66 13.72
CA ASP A 233 4.93 -18.85 14.92
C ASP A 233 3.87 -17.76 15.08
N ARG A 234 3.12 -17.46 14.02
CA ARG A 234 2.00 -16.51 13.97
C ARG A 234 0.63 -17.18 14.03
N GLU A 235 0.59 -18.51 14.00
CA GLU A 235 -0.68 -19.23 14.15
C GLU A 235 -1.32 -18.97 15.52
N PRO A 236 -2.63 -18.72 15.57
CA PRO A 236 -3.31 -18.52 16.85
C PRO A 236 -3.34 -19.80 17.68
N VAL A 237 -2.88 -19.71 18.92
CA VAL A 237 -3.03 -20.75 19.92
C VAL A 237 -4.33 -20.50 20.69
N TYR A 238 -5.35 -21.30 20.44
CA TYR A 238 -6.65 -21.16 21.10
C TYR A 238 -6.55 -21.65 22.55
N LEU A 239 -7.08 -20.84 23.47
CA LEU A 239 -7.03 -21.02 24.90
C LEU A 239 -8.43 -20.89 25.52
N THR A 240 -8.62 -21.43 26.68
CA THR A 240 -9.71 -21.00 27.56
C THR A 240 -9.32 -19.70 28.25
N LEU A 241 -10.30 -18.93 28.72
CA LEU A 241 -10.01 -17.69 29.47
C LEU A 241 -9.18 -17.95 30.73
N ASP A 242 -9.39 -19.09 31.39
CA ASP A 242 -8.64 -19.48 32.61
C ASP A 242 -7.18 -19.84 32.28
N GLU A 243 -6.92 -20.48 31.13
CA GLU A 243 -5.56 -20.76 30.65
C GLU A 243 -4.85 -19.43 30.30
N ALA A 244 -5.50 -18.57 29.55
CA ALA A 244 -4.93 -17.26 29.18
C ALA A 244 -4.59 -16.41 30.41
N ARG A 245 -5.45 -16.40 31.44
CA ARG A 245 -5.17 -15.73 32.72
C ARG A 245 -4.04 -16.35 33.52
N ALA A 246 -3.84 -17.66 33.37
CA ALA A 246 -2.74 -18.36 34.04
C ALA A 246 -1.39 -18.08 33.36
N GLU A 247 -1.39 -17.83 32.05
CA GLU A 247 -0.20 -17.48 31.28
C GLU A 247 0.15 -15.99 31.39
N ALA A 248 -0.86 -15.09 31.42
CA ALA A 248 -0.70 -13.64 31.37
C ALA A 248 -1.40 -12.95 32.56
N GLU A 249 -0.61 -12.62 33.59
CA GLU A 249 -1.12 -11.90 34.78
C GLU A 249 -1.66 -10.51 34.44
N PHE A 250 -1.24 -9.94 33.30
CA PHE A 250 -1.70 -8.62 32.81
C PHE A 250 -3.03 -8.67 32.06
N LEU A 251 -3.56 -9.88 31.75
CA LEU A 251 -4.76 -10.03 30.95
C LEU A 251 -5.99 -9.47 31.66
N LEU A 252 -6.52 -8.39 31.13
CA LEU A 252 -7.73 -7.75 31.61
C LEU A 252 -8.97 -8.23 30.83
N VAL A 253 -10.09 -8.36 31.50
CA VAL A 253 -11.37 -8.77 30.91
C VAL A 253 -12.41 -7.70 31.23
N PRO A 254 -13.28 -7.31 30.28
CA PRO A 254 -14.29 -6.29 30.56
C PRO A 254 -15.39 -6.81 31.47
N ASP A 255 -15.74 -6.00 32.47
CA ASP A 255 -16.92 -6.25 33.34
C ASP A 255 -18.23 -5.79 32.64
N TYR A 256 -18.11 -4.86 31.68
CA TYR A 256 -19.19 -4.42 30.83
C TYR A 256 -18.92 -4.84 29.38
N VAL A 257 -19.89 -5.46 28.74
CA VAL A 257 -19.97 -5.67 27.30
C VAL A 257 -21.31 -5.16 26.77
N PRO A 258 -21.39 -4.72 25.50
CA PRO A 258 -22.67 -4.34 24.88
C PRO A 258 -23.73 -5.46 25.00
N ASP A 259 -25.01 -5.08 25.11
CA ASP A 259 -26.12 -6.03 25.30
C ASP A 259 -26.14 -7.09 24.19
N GLY A 260 -25.98 -8.36 24.58
CA GLY A 260 -25.98 -9.52 23.69
C GLY A 260 -24.58 -9.94 23.19
N ALA A 261 -23.53 -9.17 23.47
CA ALA A 261 -22.16 -9.58 23.18
C ALA A 261 -21.69 -10.69 24.13
N THR A 262 -21.04 -11.70 23.61
CA THR A 262 -20.48 -12.80 24.40
C THR A 262 -19.06 -13.09 23.96
N LEU A 263 -18.19 -13.45 24.91
CA LEU A 263 -16.85 -13.95 24.61
C LEU A 263 -16.97 -15.28 23.90
N VAL A 264 -16.47 -15.37 22.67
CA VAL A 264 -16.56 -16.57 21.81
C VAL A 264 -15.23 -17.28 21.75
N GLU A 265 -14.13 -16.52 21.58
CA GLU A 265 -12.80 -17.07 21.42
C GLU A 265 -11.79 -16.31 22.27
N VAL A 266 -10.82 -17.03 22.77
CA VAL A 266 -9.61 -16.51 23.39
C VAL A 266 -8.45 -17.21 22.70
N PHE A 267 -7.51 -16.45 22.20
CA PHE A 267 -6.31 -17.02 21.61
C PHE A 267 -5.10 -16.12 21.81
N ARG A 268 -3.93 -16.72 21.72
CA ARG A 268 -2.65 -16.02 21.75
C ARG A 268 -2.00 -16.10 20.37
N VAL A 269 -1.53 -14.96 19.91
CA VAL A 269 -0.67 -14.85 18.72
C VAL A 269 0.62 -14.19 19.17
N ARG A 270 1.75 -14.86 19.00
CA ARG A 270 3.02 -14.44 19.62
C ARG A 270 2.85 -14.17 21.10
N ASP A 271 3.18 -12.97 21.57
CA ASP A 271 3.05 -12.55 22.97
C ASP A 271 1.76 -11.75 23.26
N ALA A 272 0.87 -11.60 22.26
CA ALA A 272 -0.39 -10.88 22.41
C ALA A 272 -1.57 -11.85 22.62
N TYR A 273 -2.45 -11.50 23.54
CA TYR A 273 -3.68 -12.22 23.83
C TYR A 273 -4.87 -11.50 23.23
N VAL A 274 -5.73 -12.25 22.54
CA VAL A 274 -6.91 -11.74 21.86
C VAL A 274 -8.15 -12.32 22.51
N LEU A 275 -9.05 -11.44 22.92
CA LEU A 275 -10.41 -11.79 23.36
C LEU A 275 -11.37 -11.37 22.24
N TYR A 276 -12.01 -12.33 21.59
CA TYR A 276 -13.01 -12.08 20.56
C TYR A 276 -14.42 -12.16 21.11
N TYR A 277 -15.15 -11.08 20.97
CA TYR A 277 -16.55 -10.96 21.35
C TYR A 277 -17.44 -10.90 20.12
N ASP A 278 -18.42 -11.80 20.05
CA ASP A 278 -19.44 -11.79 18.98
C ASP A 278 -20.77 -11.26 19.53
N HIS A 279 -21.42 -10.45 18.71
CA HIS A 279 -22.74 -9.91 18.99
C HIS A 279 -23.70 -10.30 17.87
N GLN A 280 -24.79 -10.96 18.21
CA GLN A 280 -25.75 -11.56 17.26
C GLN A 280 -26.42 -10.60 16.26
N ALA A 281 -26.09 -9.30 16.29
CA ALA A 281 -26.74 -8.25 15.52
C ALA A 281 -25.78 -7.25 14.84
N ASP A 282 -24.63 -7.68 14.34
CA ASP A 282 -23.71 -6.88 13.50
C ASP A 282 -22.56 -6.13 14.23
N ALA A 283 -22.25 -6.41 15.49
CA ALA A 283 -21.18 -5.70 16.19
C ALA A 283 -20.21 -6.64 16.91
N SER A 284 -19.35 -7.32 16.17
CA SER A 284 -18.22 -8.02 16.78
C SER A 284 -17.10 -7.04 17.16
N PHE A 285 -16.37 -7.34 18.23
CA PHE A 285 -15.18 -6.60 18.61
C PHE A 285 -14.11 -7.50 19.22
N THR A 286 -12.89 -7.06 19.15
CA THR A 286 -11.72 -7.72 19.73
C THR A 286 -11.09 -6.85 20.80
N ILE A 287 -10.46 -7.47 21.79
CA ILE A 287 -9.58 -6.83 22.75
C ILE A 287 -8.23 -7.52 22.62
N VAL A 288 -7.21 -6.82 22.16
CA VAL A 288 -5.85 -7.31 22.02
C VAL A 288 -5.00 -6.73 23.15
N GLN A 289 -4.23 -7.55 23.82
CA GLN A 289 -3.38 -7.15 24.95
C GLN A 289 -2.02 -7.85 24.86
N GLY A 290 -0.95 -7.07 24.84
CA GLY A 290 0.40 -7.60 24.73
C GLY A 290 1.45 -6.52 24.73
N PRO A 291 2.74 -6.86 24.56
CA PRO A 291 3.77 -5.87 24.28
C PRO A 291 3.40 -5.07 23.04
N ALA A 292 3.85 -3.80 22.97
CA ALA A 292 3.54 -2.94 21.84
C ALA A 292 3.90 -3.64 20.53
N MET A 293 2.89 -3.99 19.77
CA MET A 293 3.10 -4.39 18.38
C MET A 293 3.06 -3.11 17.55
N PRO A 294 4.06 -2.86 16.67
CA PRO A 294 3.90 -1.82 15.68
C PRO A 294 2.60 -2.12 14.93
N PRO A 295 1.72 -1.14 14.76
CA PRO A 295 0.51 -1.35 13.98
C PRO A 295 0.95 -1.64 12.54
N ASP A 296 0.87 -2.91 12.12
CA ASP A 296 1.14 -3.32 10.73
C ASP A 296 0.18 -2.60 9.76
N ASP A 297 -0.99 -2.14 10.29
CA ASP A 297 -1.95 -1.31 9.58
C ASP A 297 -2.59 -0.32 10.57
N VAL A 298 -2.12 0.91 10.63
CA VAL A 298 -2.90 1.98 11.26
C VAL A 298 -4.12 2.22 10.39
N PRO A 299 -5.35 1.94 10.88
CA PRO A 299 -6.53 2.09 10.06
C PRO A 299 -6.66 3.54 9.62
N LEU A 300 -6.88 3.76 8.32
CA LEU A 300 -7.21 5.09 7.82
C LEU A 300 -8.52 5.54 8.46
N GLY A 301 -8.53 6.74 9.05
CA GLY A 301 -9.70 7.26 9.72
C GLY A 301 -9.46 8.58 10.45
N ARG A 302 -10.54 9.09 11.05
CA ARG A 302 -10.45 10.28 11.89
C ARG A 302 -9.85 9.92 13.25
N THR A 303 -8.69 10.47 13.55
CA THR A 303 -7.98 10.25 14.81
C THR A 303 -8.36 11.31 15.85
N SER A 304 -8.54 10.89 17.09
CA SER A 304 -8.76 11.77 18.25
C SER A 304 -8.05 11.26 19.50
N GLU A 305 -7.50 12.19 20.30
CA GLU A 305 -6.94 11.86 21.61
C GLU A 305 -8.06 11.69 22.63
N VAL A 306 -7.99 10.65 23.42
CA VAL A 306 -8.93 10.34 24.49
C VAL A 306 -8.19 10.01 25.79
N THR A 307 -8.91 10.03 26.91
CA THR A 307 -8.37 9.51 28.18
C THR A 307 -9.10 8.22 28.53
N VAL A 308 -8.36 7.13 28.72
CA VAL A 308 -8.89 5.81 29.06
C VAL A 308 -8.22 5.33 30.34
N ARG A 309 -8.99 4.98 31.36
CA ARG A 309 -8.47 4.47 32.66
C ARG A 309 -7.39 5.37 33.28
N GLY A 310 -7.43 6.68 32.96
CA GLY A 310 -6.44 7.66 33.41
C GLY A 310 -5.16 7.75 32.55
N GLN A 311 -5.06 6.99 31.48
CA GLN A 311 -3.98 7.02 30.50
C GLN A 311 -4.39 7.80 29.25
N ALA A 312 -3.37 8.32 28.51
CA ALA A 312 -3.61 8.88 27.17
C ALA A 312 -3.85 7.74 26.20
N GLY A 313 -4.87 7.86 25.38
CA GLY A 313 -5.20 6.88 24.34
C GLY A 313 -5.55 7.56 23.03
N THR A 314 -5.51 6.78 21.96
CA THR A 314 -5.83 7.17 20.59
C THR A 314 -7.09 6.45 20.12
N LEU A 315 -8.09 7.21 19.68
CA LEU A 315 -9.31 6.70 19.07
C LEU A 315 -9.29 7.01 17.58
N ILE A 316 -9.47 5.98 16.76
CA ILE A 316 -9.52 6.08 15.29
C ILE A 316 -10.89 5.58 14.82
N THR A 317 -11.62 6.42 14.10
CA THR A 317 -12.93 6.08 13.52
C THR A 317 -12.78 6.00 12.00
N ASN A 318 -13.01 4.82 11.44
CA ASN A 318 -13.07 4.63 9.99
C ASN A 318 -14.53 4.84 9.52
N GLU A 319 -14.80 5.97 8.89
CA GLU A 319 -16.17 6.34 8.47
C GLU A 319 -16.68 5.46 7.30
N VAL A 320 -15.79 4.79 6.57
CA VAL A 320 -16.15 3.94 5.43
C VAL A 320 -16.60 2.55 5.89
N SER A 321 -15.83 1.92 6.78
CA SER A 321 -16.13 0.57 7.31
C SER A 321 -17.02 0.60 8.54
N GLY A 322 -17.15 1.75 9.22
CA GLY A 322 -17.81 1.87 10.51
C GLY A 322 -17.02 1.28 11.68
N ASN A 323 -15.77 0.86 11.46
CA ASN A 323 -14.92 0.32 12.51
C ASN A 323 -14.32 1.43 13.36
N ILE A 324 -14.23 1.17 14.65
CA ILE A 324 -13.55 2.02 15.63
C ILE A 324 -12.38 1.23 16.23
N PHE A 325 -11.26 1.91 16.43
CA PHE A 325 -10.07 1.40 17.09
C PHE A 325 -9.74 2.32 18.26
N LEU A 326 -9.53 1.75 19.41
CA LEU A 326 -9.10 2.46 20.62
C LEU A 326 -7.85 1.79 21.13
N THR A 327 -6.74 2.52 21.23
CA THR A 327 -5.48 1.97 21.74
C THR A 327 -4.90 2.86 22.83
N TRP A 328 -4.28 2.26 23.86
CA TRP A 328 -3.54 2.93 24.92
C TRP A 328 -2.54 1.97 25.57
N ASP A 329 -1.56 2.53 26.27
CA ASP A 329 -0.59 1.78 27.03
C ASP A 329 -0.90 1.81 28.53
N GLU A 330 -0.87 0.66 29.19
CA GLU A 330 -1.05 0.52 30.62
C GLU A 330 -0.07 -0.56 31.17
N ASN A 331 0.82 -0.19 32.11
CA ASN A 331 1.78 -1.11 32.74
C ASN A 331 2.66 -1.91 31.75
N GLU A 332 3.24 -1.26 30.76
CA GLU A 332 4.07 -1.86 29.71
C GLU A 332 3.31 -2.81 28.75
N VAL A 333 1.98 -2.78 28.80
CA VAL A 333 1.10 -3.53 27.90
C VAL A 333 0.33 -2.55 27.05
N THR A 334 0.37 -2.75 25.73
CA THR A 334 -0.54 -2.06 24.79
C THR A 334 -1.86 -2.80 24.75
N ILE A 335 -2.94 -2.07 24.95
CA ILE A 335 -4.30 -2.58 24.88
C ILE A 335 -5.00 -1.92 23.69
N THR A 336 -5.53 -2.72 22.79
CA THR A 336 -6.29 -2.26 21.64
C THR A 336 -7.67 -2.91 21.63
N ILE A 337 -8.71 -2.10 21.51
CA ILE A 337 -10.08 -2.57 21.27
C ILE A 337 -10.46 -2.15 19.85
N ALA A 338 -10.93 -3.10 19.04
CA ALA A 338 -11.29 -2.86 17.66
C ALA A 338 -12.62 -3.53 17.31
N GLY A 339 -13.49 -2.83 16.57
CA GLY A 339 -14.75 -3.43 16.11
C GLY A 339 -15.79 -2.39 15.69
N GLN A 340 -17.00 -2.88 15.40
CA GLN A 340 -18.14 -2.05 15.01
C GLN A 340 -18.96 -1.65 16.26
N LEU A 341 -18.37 -0.80 17.08
CA LEU A 341 -18.97 -0.23 18.29
C LEU A 341 -19.17 1.27 18.10
N SER A 342 -20.05 1.88 18.89
CA SER A 342 -20.07 3.34 19.02
C SER A 342 -18.90 3.83 19.88
N GLU A 343 -18.50 5.11 19.75
CA GLU A 343 -17.47 5.72 20.60
C GLU A 343 -17.78 5.59 22.09
N ASP A 344 -19.03 5.74 22.49
CA ASP A 344 -19.47 5.60 23.89
C ASP A 344 -19.34 4.17 24.38
N GLU A 345 -19.66 3.17 23.53
CA GLU A 345 -19.57 1.74 23.89
C GLU A 345 -18.13 1.29 24.02
N ILE A 346 -17.26 1.60 23.05
CA ILE A 346 -15.86 1.19 23.10
C ILE A 346 -15.13 1.78 24.33
N LEU A 347 -15.39 3.06 24.64
CA LEU A 347 -14.86 3.69 25.86
C LEU A 347 -15.39 3.04 27.12
N ARG A 348 -16.68 2.68 27.14
CA ARG A 348 -17.29 2.01 28.29
C ARG A 348 -16.74 0.58 28.50
N VAL A 349 -16.49 -0.17 27.41
CA VAL A 349 -15.80 -1.46 27.46
C VAL A 349 -14.41 -1.27 28.05
N ALA A 350 -13.62 -0.33 27.52
CA ALA A 350 -12.27 -0.05 27.96
C ALA A 350 -12.17 0.35 29.45
N GLU A 351 -13.04 1.24 29.91
CA GLU A 351 -13.10 1.65 31.34
C GLU A 351 -13.50 0.52 32.29
N SER A 352 -14.19 -0.52 31.78
CA SER A 352 -14.66 -1.66 32.57
C SER A 352 -13.64 -2.81 32.71
N LEU A 353 -12.48 -2.73 32.05
CA LEU A 353 -11.44 -3.75 32.10
C LEU A 353 -10.91 -3.96 33.54
N GLN A 354 -10.77 -5.20 33.99
CA GLN A 354 -10.29 -5.57 35.32
C GLN A 354 -9.57 -6.93 35.33
#